data_a2c33b63f180f34ca5513199aed14a71
#
_entry.id   a2c33b63f180f34ca5513199aed14a71
#
_cell.length_a   1.000
_cell.length_b   1.000
_cell.length_c   1.000
_cell.angle_alpha   90.00
_cell.angle_beta   90.00
_cell.angle_gamma   90.00
#
_symmetry.space_group_name_H-M   'P 1'
#
loop_
_entity.id
_entity.type
_entity.pdbx_description
1 polymer ?
#
loop_
_entity_poly.entity_id
_entity_poly.type
_entity_poly.pdbx_seq_one_letter_code
_entity_poly.pdbx_strand_id
1 'polypeptide(L)'
;MHAESTDGLLQNTLDWAMERMRQKGYLVKSKVSLHVEPNLAIMGYARKEGQIHKIMISEWALDSEMLGGLVLHELAHVYFTERGACSHDSAILEDVLDGFKENDGLRVKETECLIDGFNHLQNILVDDIVFAVMGEKEREMAKNFFAEWVADRPSGDPVADAGLLSRNAFAIASLRRRNLFEKGSDMYYRNQAFLSALGTRSEEEFEWMETFLEKAKPDLETPLFQEALEAYFERMLSIMRSTSKLDDLR
;
A
#
# COMPACT_ATOMS: atom_id res chain seq x y z
N MET A 1 -4.21 -23.96 -31.38
CA MET A 1 -3.66 -23.44 -30.10
C MET A 1 -4.63 -23.88 -29.01
N HIS A 2 -4.21 -24.78 -28.10
CA HIS A 2 -5.02 -25.08 -26.91
C HIS A 2 -5.00 -23.84 -26.02
N ALA A 3 -6.16 -23.35 -25.65
CA ALA A 3 -6.25 -22.33 -24.60
C ALA A 3 -5.62 -22.93 -23.32
N GLU A 4 -4.65 -22.25 -22.74
CA GLU A 4 -4.08 -22.62 -21.46
C GLU A 4 -5.20 -22.60 -20.42
N SER A 5 -5.27 -23.63 -19.57
CA SER A 5 -6.27 -23.63 -18.50
C SER A 5 -5.93 -22.54 -17.48
N THR A 6 -6.93 -21.94 -16.82
CA THR A 6 -6.71 -20.93 -15.77
C THR A 6 -5.70 -21.43 -14.73
N ASP A 7 -5.80 -22.69 -14.31
CA ASP A 7 -4.84 -23.28 -13.35
C ASP A 7 -3.42 -23.32 -13.90
N GLY A 8 -3.24 -23.61 -15.20
CA GLY A 8 -1.94 -23.57 -15.86
C GLY A 8 -1.34 -22.17 -15.88
N LEU A 9 -2.14 -21.15 -16.23
CA LEU A 9 -1.72 -19.73 -16.20
C LEU A 9 -1.30 -19.32 -14.79
N LEU A 10 -2.09 -19.63 -13.77
CA LEU A 10 -1.79 -19.28 -12.38
C LEU A 10 -0.49 -19.95 -11.90
N GLN A 11 -0.31 -21.23 -12.16
CA GLN A 11 0.91 -21.93 -11.76
C GLN A 11 2.15 -21.37 -12.47
N ASN A 12 2.07 -21.12 -13.77
CA ASN A 12 3.17 -20.55 -14.54
C ASN A 12 3.52 -19.14 -14.07
N THR A 13 2.52 -18.32 -13.73
CA THR A 13 2.74 -16.97 -13.20
C THR A 13 3.39 -17.01 -11.81
N LEU A 14 2.94 -17.91 -10.94
CA LEU A 14 3.53 -18.10 -9.62
C LEU A 14 4.98 -18.57 -9.71
N ASP A 15 5.25 -19.60 -10.52
CA ASP A 15 6.60 -20.14 -10.72
C ASP A 15 7.56 -19.08 -11.29
N TRP A 16 7.10 -18.29 -12.25
CA TRP A 16 7.84 -17.19 -12.82
C TRP A 16 8.18 -16.11 -11.75
N ALA A 17 7.20 -15.71 -10.95
CA ALA A 17 7.39 -14.70 -9.92
C ALA A 17 8.33 -15.18 -8.80
N MET A 18 8.17 -16.41 -8.33
CA MET A 18 9.06 -17.06 -7.36
C MET A 18 10.51 -17.12 -7.85
N GLU A 19 10.71 -17.51 -9.10
CA GLU A 19 12.04 -17.59 -9.69
C GLU A 19 12.68 -16.21 -9.81
N ARG A 20 11.95 -15.19 -10.25
CA ARG A 20 12.47 -13.82 -10.34
C ARG A 20 12.87 -13.26 -8.97
N MET A 21 12.05 -13.46 -7.94
CA MET A 21 12.39 -13.08 -6.57
C MET A 21 13.64 -13.81 -6.09
N ARG A 22 13.72 -15.13 -6.34
CA ARG A 22 14.90 -15.94 -5.96
C ARG A 22 16.19 -15.43 -6.61
N GLN A 23 16.16 -15.07 -7.89
CA GLN A 23 17.32 -14.53 -8.63
C GLN A 23 17.83 -13.20 -8.03
N LYS A 24 16.97 -12.44 -7.36
CA LYS A 24 17.31 -11.20 -6.67
C LYS A 24 17.61 -11.38 -5.18
N GLY A 25 17.64 -12.63 -4.69
CA GLY A 25 17.94 -12.95 -3.30
C GLY A 25 16.73 -12.91 -2.35
N TYR A 26 15.53 -12.66 -2.85
CA TYR A 26 14.29 -12.68 -2.06
C TYR A 26 13.69 -14.08 -2.05
N LEU A 27 14.17 -14.92 -1.12
CA LEU A 27 13.76 -16.32 -1.03
C LEU A 27 12.51 -16.46 -0.15
N VAL A 28 11.40 -16.89 -0.76
CA VAL A 28 10.19 -17.38 -0.07
C VAL A 28 10.37 -18.87 0.18
N LYS A 29 10.25 -19.32 1.43
CA LYS A 29 10.55 -20.69 1.87
C LYS A 29 9.30 -21.54 2.04
N SER A 30 8.19 -20.94 2.41
CA SER A 30 6.91 -21.63 2.61
C SER A 30 6.31 -22.07 1.28
N LYS A 31 5.46 -23.07 1.36
CA LYS A 31 4.59 -23.40 0.23
C LYS A 31 3.60 -22.26 -0.02
N VAL A 32 3.52 -21.81 -1.27
CA VAL A 32 2.57 -20.80 -1.72
C VAL A 32 1.61 -21.44 -2.72
N SER A 33 0.35 -21.05 -2.69
CA SER A 33 -0.65 -21.39 -3.70
C SER A 33 -1.39 -20.15 -4.16
N LEU A 34 -1.72 -20.07 -5.44
CA LEU A 34 -2.42 -18.95 -6.08
C LEU A 34 -3.83 -19.41 -6.48
N HIS A 35 -4.84 -18.63 -6.10
CA HIS A 35 -6.24 -18.95 -6.32
C HIS A 35 -7.01 -17.73 -6.82
N VAL A 36 -8.08 -17.99 -7.60
CA VAL A 36 -9.03 -16.94 -8.01
C VAL A 36 -10.19 -16.88 -7.04
N GLU A 37 -10.55 -15.67 -6.64
CA GLU A 37 -11.76 -15.37 -5.86
C GLU A 37 -12.69 -14.46 -6.67
N PRO A 38 -13.79 -14.99 -7.24
CA PRO A 38 -14.61 -14.26 -8.22
C PRO A 38 -15.23 -12.98 -7.72
N ASN A 39 -15.54 -12.90 -6.42
CA ASN A 39 -16.20 -11.73 -5.81
C ASN A 39 -15.24 -10.82 -5.02
N LEU A 40 -13.94 -10.96 -5.24
CA LEU A 40 -12.96 -10.13 -4.54
C LEU A 40 -13.02 -8.68 -5.04
N ALA A 41 -13.27 -7.74 -4.12
CA ALA A 41 -13.40 -6.32 -4.42
C ALA A 41 -12.06 -5.62 -4.70
N ILE A 42 -10.94 -6.23 -4.27
CA ILE A 42 -9.56 -5.76 -4.48
C ILE A 42 -8.85 -6.65 -5.50
N MET A 43 -7.67 -6.23 -5.97
CA MET A 43 -6.92 -7.02 -6.96
C MET A 43 -6.46 -8.36 -6.42
N GLY A 44 -5.94 -8.37 -5.19
CA GLY A 44 -5.45 -9.57 -4.53
C GLY A 44 -5.08 -9.32 -3.07
N TYR A 45 -4.80 -10.39 -2.36
CA TYR A 45 -4.22 -10.39 -1.03
C TYR A 45 -3.52 -11.73 -0.74
N ALA A 46 -2.53 -11.69 0.15
CA ALA A 46 -1.89 -12.89 0.68
C ALA A 46 -2.34 -13.15 2.11
N ARG A 47 -2.59 -14.43 2.46
CA ARG A 47 -2.87 -14.84 3.83
C ARG A 47 -2.17 -16.13 4.18
N LYS A 48 -1.84 -16.32 5.46
CA LYS A 48 -1.25 -17.55 5.98
C LYS A 48 -2.34 -18.48 6.51
N GLU A 49 -2.36 -19.73 6.03
CA GLU A 49 -3.19 -20.79 6.56
C GLU A 49 -2.32 -21.96 7.01
N GLY A 50 -2.09 -22.08 8.30
CA GLY A 50 -1.19 -23.08 8.86
C GLY A 50 0.25 -22.90 8.35
N GLN A 51 0.74 -23.85 7.55
CA GLN A 51 2.09 -23.85 6.98
C GLN A 51 2.14 -23.37 5.52
N ILE A 52 1.01 -22.94 4.98
CA ILE A 52 0.88 -22.55 3.57
C ILE A 52 0.46 -21.09 3.50
N HIS A 53 1.03 -20.34 2.57
CA HIS A 53 0.52 -19.05 2.17
C HIS A 53 -0.40 -19.20 0.96
N LYS A 54 -1.57 -18.59 1.05
CA LYS A 54 -2.50 -18.50 -0.07
C LYS A 54 -2.54 -17.08 -0.58
N ILE A 55 -2.32 -16.94 -1.87
CA ILE A 55 -2.55 -15.69 -2.60
C ILE A 55 -3.89 -15.81 -3.28
N MET A 56 -4.79 -14.88 -3.00
CA MET A 56 -6.11 -14.79 -3.60
C MET A 56 -6.09 -13.61 -4.57
N ILE A 57 -6.49 -13.82 -5.80
CA ILE A 57 -6.62 -12.76 -6.80
C ILE A 57 -8.05 -12.68 -7.32
N SER A 58 -8.48 -11.48 -7.69
CA SER A 58 -9.80 -11.29 -8.30
C SER A 58 -9.85 -11.87 -9.71
N GLU A 59 -11.04 -12.28 -10.14
CA GLU A 59 -11.25 -12.79 -11.50
C GLU A 59 -10.85 -11.76 -12.57
N TRP A 60 -11.16 -10.49 -12.34
CA TRP A 60 -10.81 -9.42 -13.28
C TRP A 60 -9.30 -9.12 -13.35
N ALA A 61 -8.50 -9.55 -12.38
CA ALA A 61 -7.05 -9.43 -12.42
C ALA A 61 -6.39 -10.44 -13.37
N LEU A 62 -7.07 -11.52 -13.73
CA LEU A 62 -6.55 -12.56 -14.65
C LEU A 62 -6.21 -12.01 -16.03
N ASP A 63 -7.04 -11.10 -16.53
CA ASP A 63 -6.86 -10.50 -17.85
C ASP A 63 -5.98 -9.24 -17.81
N SER A 64 -5.46 -8.88 -16.64
CA SER A 64 -4.60 -7.71 -16.48
C SER A 64 -3.19 -7.98 -16.99
N GLU A 65 -2.64 -7.05 -17.76
CA GLU A 65 -1.21 -7.04 -18.10
C GLU A 65 -0.31 -6.95 -16.86
N MET A 66 -0.87 -6.54 -15.72
CA MET A 66 -0.19 -6.43 -14.42
C MET A 66 -0.30 -7.70 -13.56
N LEU A 67 -0.89 -8.81 -14.06
CA LEU A 67 -1.03 -10.04 -13.28
C LEU A 67 0.31 -10.51 -12.66
N GLY A 68 1.37 -10.53 -13.44
CA GLY A 68 2.71 -10.87 -12.94
C GLY A 68 3.20 -9.92 -11.85
N GLY A 69 2.95 -8.60 -12.01
CA GLY A 69 3.26 -7.58 -11.01
C GLY A 69 2.48 -7.74 -9.72
N LEU A 70 1.18 -8.07 -9.83
CA LEU A 70 0.33 -8.37 -8.69
C LEU A 70 0.83 -9.59 -7.91
N VAL A 71 1.15 -10.69 -8.60
CA VAL A 71 1.67 -11.91 -7.95
C VAL A 71 3.02 -11.65 -7.28
N LEU A 72 3.90 -10.84 -7.89
CA LEU A 72 5.14 -10.39 -7.25
C LEU A 72 4.87 -9.57 -5.98
N HIS A 73 3.87 -8.69 -6.01
CA HIS A 73 3.47 -7.88 -4.86
C HIS A 73 2.98 -8.76 -3.70
N GLU A 74 2.08 -9.68 -3.96
CA GLU A 74 1.58 -10.60 -2.93
C GLU A 74 2.67 -11.55 -2.40
N LEU A 75 3.59 -12.00 -3.25
CA LEU A 75 4.76 -12.77 -2.82
C LEU A 75 5.71 -11.96 -1.94
N ALA A 76 5.85 -10.66 -2.17
CA ALA A 76 6.67 -9.80 -1.31
C ALA A 76 6.02 -9.63 0.08
N HIS A 77 4.69 -9.58 0.20
CA HIS A 77 4.00 -9.67 1.49
C HIS A 77 4.30 -11.01 2.19
N VAL A 78 4.26 -12.13 1.47
CA VAL A 78 4.64 -13.45 2.02
C VAL A 78 6.08 -13.43 2.52
N TYR A 79 7.01 -12.86 1.75
CA TYR A 79 8.42 -12.75 2.12
C TYR A 79 8.62 -11.99 3.43
N PHE A 80 7.97 -10.86 3.64
CA PHE A 80 8.04 -10.09 4.88
C PHE A 80 7.38 -10.83 6.05
N THR A 81 6.22 -11.46 5.82
CA THR A 81 5.53 -12.26 6.85
C THR A 81 6.40 -13.42 7.33
N GLU A 82 7.09 -14.15 6.43
CA GLU A 82 8.00 -15.25 6.80
C GLU A 82 9.20 -14.78 7.64
N ARG A 83 9.62 -13.55 7.47
CA ARG A 83 10.75 -12.96 8.19
C ARG A 83 10.33 -12.35 9.53
N GLY A 84 9.05 -12.35 9.83
CA GLY A 84 8.53 -11.70 11.04
C GLY A 84 8.77 -10.19 11.04
N ALA A 85 8.68 -9.54 9.87
CA ALA A 85 8.85 -8.10 9.78
C ALA A 85 7.72 -7.38 10.54
N CYS A 86 8.06 -6.40 11.36
CA CYS A 86 7.11 -5.65 12.19
C CYS A 86 5.98 -5.01 11.36
N SER A 87 6.29 -4.59 10.14
CA SER A 87 5.30 -4.06 9.20
C SER A 87 4.24 -5.08 8.75
N HIS A 88 4.46 -6.38 8.97
CA HIS A 88 3.57 -7.48 8.60
C HIS A 88 3.08 -8.27 9.82
N ASP A 89 3.21 -7.68 11.01
CA ASP A 89 2.68 -8.22 12.26
C ASP A 89 1.38 -7.51 12.62
N SER A 90 0.23 -8.19 12.45
CA SER A 90 -1.08 -7.62 12.75
C SER A 90 -1.26 -7.31 14.24
N ALA A 91 -0.54 -7.98 15.12
CA ALA A 91 -0.63 -7.72 16.56
C ALA A 91 -0.14 -6.31 16.89
N ILE A 92 0.91 -5.82 16.23
CA ILE A 92 1.40 -4.44 16.41
C ILE A 92 0.35 -3.43 15.95
N LEU A 93 -0.29 -3.66 14.80
CA LEU A 93 -1.37 -2.79 14.35
C LEU A 93 -2.55 -2.79 15.33
N GLU A 94 -2.96 -3.96 15.82
CA GLU A 94 -4.05 -4.11 16.80
C GLU A 94 -3.73 -3.37 18.09
N ASP A 95 -2.53 -3.53 18.64
CA ASP A 95 -2.08 -2.85 19.87
C ASP A 95 -2.10 -1.33 19.72
N VAL A 96 -1.61 -0.79 18.59
CA VAL A 96 -1.61 0.65 18.32
C VAL A 96 -3.05 1.17 18.16
N LEU A 97 -3.90 0.48 17.39
CA LEU A 97 -5.30 0.89 17.20
C LEU A 97 -6.10 0.84 18.52
N ASP A 98 -5.84 -0.14 19.39
CA ASP A 98 -6.51 -0.24 20.68
C ASP A 98 -6.08 0.91 21.59
N GLY A 99 -4.80 1.31 21.59
CA GLY A 99 -4.34 2.52 22.28
C GLY A 99 -5.09 3.78 21.84
N PHE A 100 -5.27 3.98 20.53
CA PHE A 100 -6.04 5.12 20.00
C PHE A 100 -7.54 5.02 20.31
N LYS A 101 -8.14 3.83 20.32
CA LYS A 101 -9.54 3.64 20.70
C LYS A 101 -9.78 4.05 22.16
N GLU A 102 -8.87 3.64 23.06
CA GLU A 102 -8.96 3.95 24.48
C GLU A 102 -8.74 5.43 24.81
N ASN A 103 -7.74 6.05 24.17
CA ASN A 103 -7.33 7.43 24.47
C ASN A 103 -8.13 8.47 23.66
N ASP A 104 -8.45 8.20 22.40
CA ASP A 104 -9.00 9.18 21.47
C ASP A 104 -10.42 8.89 21.00
N GLY A 105 -10.99 7.72 21.34
CA GLY A 105 -12.36 7.34 21.00
C GLY A 105 -12.56 7.23 19.48
N LEU A 106 -11.77 6.39 18.81
CA LEU A 106 -11.83 6.21 17.35
C LEU A 106 -13.22 5.82 16.84
N ARG A 107 -13.68 6.51 15.81
CA ARG A 107 -14.88 6.12 15.05
C ARG A 107 -14.52 5.03 14.02
N VAL A 108 -15.53 4.25 13.60
CA VAL A 108 -15.34 3.14 12.64
C VAL A 108 -14.62 3.61 11.37
N LYS A 109 -15.08 4.71 10.75
CA LYS A 109 -14.45 5.25 9.54
C LYS A 109 -13.02 5.74 9.76
N GLU A 110 -12.72 6.30 10.93
CA GLU A 110 -11.36 6.70 11.29
C GLU A 110 -10.45 5.47 11.40
N THR A 111 -10.94 4.40 12.06
CA THR A 111 -10.21 3.13 12.15
C THR A 111 -9.92 2.54 10.77
N GLU A 112 -10.91 2.48 9.87
CA GLU A 112 -10.75 2.01 8.50
C GLU A 112 -9.69 2.84 7.74
N CYS A 113 -9.73 4.15 7.85
CA CYS A 113 -8.75 5.04 7.23
C CYS A 113 -7.32 4.86 7.78
N LEU A 114 -7.15 4.59 9.10
CA LEU A 114 -5.86 4.28 9.69
C LEU A 114 -5.32 2.93 9.22
N ILE A 115 -6.19 1.92 9.06
CA ILE A 115 -5.82 0.62 8.47
C ILE A 115 -5.32 0.81 7.03
N ASP A 116 -5.98 1.66 6.23
CA ASP A 116 -5.50 1.98 4.88
C ASP A 116 -4.13 2.67 4.91
N GLY A 117 -3.90 3.57 5.87
CA GLY A 117 -2.59 4.19 6.10
C GLY A 117 -1.51 3.16 6.45
N PHE A 118 -1.83 2.18 7.29
CA PHE A 118 -0.93 1.05 7.58
C PHE A 118 -0.63 0.22 6.33
N ASN A 119 -1.63 -0.05 5.50
CA ASN A 119 -1.44 -0.75 4.23
C ASN A 119 -0.51 0.03 3.29
N HIS A 120 -0.58 1.37 3.26
CA HIS A 120 0.37 2.18 2.50
C HIS A 120 1.80 2.02 3.01
N LEU A 121 2.00 1.95 4.33
CA LEU A 121 3.31 1.70 4.94
C LEU A 121 3.84 0.29 4.65
N GLN A 122 2.99 -0.73 4.65
CA GLN A 122 3.38 -2.07 4.21
C GLN A 122 3.76 -2.09 2.73
N ASN A 123 2.91 -1.52 1.88
CA ASN A 123 3.06 -1.57 0.44
C ASN A 123 4.30 -0.83 -0.04
N ILE A 124 4.72 0.27 0.62
CA ILE A 124 5.95 0.96 0.21
C ILE A 124 7.20 0.09 0.38
N LEU A 125 7.21 -0.79 1.39
CA LEU A 125 8.28 -1.75 1.63
C LEU A 125 8.20 -2.94 0.65
N VAL A 126 6.99 -3.43 0.42
CA VAL A 126 6.70 -4.48 -0.57
C VAL A 126 7.15 -4.05 -1.96
N ASP A 127 6.84 -2.83 -2.34
CA ASP A 127 7.20 -2.26 -3.62
C ASP A 127 8.72 -2.14 -3.82
N ASP A 128 9.53 -2.03 -2.75
CA ASP A 128 11.00 -2.09 -2.89
C ASP A 128 11.45 -3.42 -3.52
N ILE A 129 10.85 -4.52 -3.10
CA ILE A 129 11.12 -5.85 -3.67
C ILE A 129 10.56 -5.94 -5.09
N VAL A 130 9.30 -5.53 -5.28
CA VAL A 130 8.61 -5.61 -6.56
C VAL A 130 9.38 -4.87 -7.64
N PHE A 131 9.75 -3.61 -7.40
CA PHE A 131 10.51 -2.82 -8.37
C PHE A 131 11.97 -3.31 -8.57
N ALA A 132 12.59 -3.94 -7.56
CA ALA A 132 13.91 -4.56 -7.73
C ALA A 132 13.86 -5.81 -8.63
N VAL A 133 12.71 -6.49 -8.66
CA VAL A 133 12.47 -7.75 -9.40
C VAL A 133 11.91 -7.49 -10.80
N MET A 134 11.07 -6.48 -10.97
CA MET A 134 10.46 -6.10 -12.25
C MET A 134 11.49 -5.71 -13.31
N GLY A 135 11.19 -6.03 -14.58
CA GLY A 135 11.90 -5.51 -15.74
C GLY A 135 11.51 -4.06 -16.07
N GLU A 136 12.17 -3.49 -17.06
CA GLU A 136 11.96 -2.08 -17.44
C GLU A 136 10.53 -1.80 -17.92
N LYS A 137 9.98 -2.65 -18.79
CA LYS A 137 8.60 -2.53 -19.28
C LYS A 137 7.58 -2.59 -18.13
N GLU A 138 7.76 -3.52 -17.23
CA GLU A 138 6.87 -3.71 -16.07
C GLU A 138 6.94 -2.51 -15.12
N ARG A 139 8.12 -1.91 -14.91
CA ARG A 139 8.28 -0.68 -14.10
C ARG A 139 7.55 0.51 -14.72
N GLU A 140 7.58 0.65 -16.05
CA GLU A 140 6.86 1.73 -16.72
C GLU A 140 5.35 1.54 -16.61
N MET A 141 4.85 0.30 -16.70
CA MET A 141 3.44 0.00 -16.46
C MET A 141 3.05 0.30 -14.99
N ALA A 142 3.88 -0.07 -14.03
CA ALA A 142 3.65 0.24 -12.62
C ALA A 142 3.63 1.76 -12.37
N LYS A 143 4.51 2.55 -13.00
CA LYS A 143 4.51 4.01 -12.94
C LYS A 143 3.16 4.60 -13.39
N ASN A 144 2.60 4.11 -14.50
CA ASN A 144 1.31 4.54 -14.99
C ASN A 144 0.17 4.16 -14.02
N PHE A 145 0.22 2.96 -13.45
CA PHE A 145 -0.72 2.49 -12.45
C PHE A 145 -0.73 3.39 -11.20
N PHE A 146 0.46 3.75 -10.66
CA PHE A 146 0.56 4.68 -9.55
C PHE A 146 0.02 6.08 -9.91
N ALA A 147 0.19 6.53 -11.15
CA ALA A 147 -0.32 7.81 -11.59
C ALA A 147 -1.86 7.87 -11.54
N GLU A 148 -2.55 6.76 -11.82
CA GLU A 148 -4.01 6.68 -11.74
C GLU A 148 -4.53 6.73 -10.29
N TRP A 149 -3.72 6.35 -9.32
CA TRP A 149 -4.09 6.38 -7.90
C TRP A 149 -4.12 7.78 -7.30
N VAL A 150 -3.43 8.74 -7.90
CA VAL A 150 -3.36 10.11 -7.37
C VAL A 150 -4.67 10.85 -7.65
N ALA A 151 -5.39 11.21 -6.58
CA ALA A 151 -6.58 12.04 -6.66
C ALA A 151 -6.21 13.48 -7.05
N ASP A 152 -7.06 14.13 -7.84
CA ASP A 152 -6.93 15.52 -8.27
C ASP A 152 -7.84 16.49 -7.52
N ARG A 153 -8.75 15.97 -6.69
CA ARG A 153 -9.70 16.77 -5.89
C ARG A 153 -10.11 16.02 -4.61
N PRO A 154 -10.41 16.75 -3.53
CA PRO A 154 -10.97 16.19 -2.32
C PRO A 154 -12.42 15.73 -2.52
N SER A 155 -12.86 14.82 -1.65
CA SER A 155 -14.21 14.28 -1.61
C SER A 155 -15.18 15.21 -0.88
N GLY A 156 -14.68 16.04 0.04
CA GLY A 156 -15.45 16.86 0.97
C GLY A 156 -15.81 16.15 2.28
N ASP A 157 -15.43 14.87 2.47
CA ASP A 157 -15.48 14.15 3.75
C ASP A 157 -14.07 14.15 4.35
N PRO A 158 -13.85 14.76 5.53
CA PRO A 158 -12.51 14.88 6.12
C PRO A 158 -11.78 13.56 6.33
N VAL A 159 -12.49 12.48 6.64
CA VAL A 159 -11.89 11.15 6.82
C VAL A 159 -11.45 10.57 5.48
N ALA A 160 -12.33 10.65 4.47
CA ALA A 160 -11.98 10.22 3.12
C ALA A 160 -10.84 11.08 2.53
N ASP A 161 -10.83 12.38 2.80
CA ASP A 161 -9.79 13.30 2.31
C ASP A 161 -8.42 13.02 2.96
N ALA A 162 -8.38 12.65 4.24
CA ALA A 162 -7.15 12.19 4.89
C ALA A 162 -6.64 10.87 4.25
N GLY A 163 -7.54 9.95 3.92
CA GLY A 163 -7.20 8.72 3.19
C GLY A 163 -6.68 9.01 1.78
N LEU A 164 -7.29 9.95 1.05
CA LEU A 164 -6.82 10.39 -0.27
C LEU A 164 -5.44 11.06 -0.19
N LEU A 165 -5.19 11.89 0.84
CA LEU A 165 -3.89 12.53 1.06
C LEU A 165 -2.80 11.48 1.31
N SER A 166 -3.07 10.51 2.20
CA SER A 166 -2.18 9.38 2.49
C SER A 166 -1.89 8.57 1.22
N ARG A 167 -2.91 8.28 0.41
CA ARG A 167 -2.77 7.54 -0.85
C ARG A 167 -1.95 8.30 -1.89
N ASN A 168 -2.16 9.62 -2.03
CA ASN A 168 -1.36 10.45 -2.91
C ASN A 168 0.10 10.47 -2.44
N ALA A 169 0.33 10.62 -1.13
CA ALA A 169 1.68 10.58 -0.55
C ALA A 169 2.36 9.23 -0.79
N PHE A 170 1.64 8.12 -0.61
CA PHE A 170 2.15 6.77 -0.90
C PHE A 170 2.54 6.60 -2.37
N ALA A 171 1.65 6.95 -3.30
CA ALA A 171 1.91 6.79 -4.73
C ALA A 171 3.15 7.58 -5.19
N ILE A 172 3.29 8.82 -4.71
CA ILE A 172 4.41 9.68 -5.07
C ILE A 172 5.70 9.23 -4.36
N ALA A 173 5.64 8.90 -3.06
CA ALA A 173 6.79 8.37 -2.31
C ALA A 173 7.31 7.06 -2.92
N SER A 174 6.42 6.14 -3.35
CA SER A 174 6.79 4.90 -4.03
C SER A 174 7.63 5.16 -5.27
N LEU A 175 7.27 6.14 -6.09
CA LEU A 175 8.03 6.47 -7.29
C LEU A 175 9.31 7.29 -6.99
N ARG A 176 9.27 8.23 -6.02
CA ARG A 176 10.46 9.00 -5.61
C ARG A 176 11.56 8.10 -5.07
N ARG A 177 11.20 7.18 -4.22
CA ARG A 177 12.10 6.20 -3.60
C ARG A 177 12.92 5.42 -4.64
N ARG A 178 12.40 5.34 -5.87
CA ARG A 178 12.99 4.59 -6.99
C ARG A 178 13.47 5.47 -8.14
N ASN A 179 13.51 6.79 -7.93
CA ASN A 179 13.88 7.79 -8.95
C ASN A 179 13.02 7.72 -10.22
N LEU A 180 11.74 7.37 -10.08
CA LEU A 180 10.77 7.27 -11.16
C LEU A 180 9.77 8.43 -11.18
N PHE A 181 9.76 9.27 -10.14
CA PHE A 181 8.89 10.43 -10.05
C PHE A 181 9.48 11.63 -10.82
N GLU A 182 8.67 12.26 -11.64
CA GLU A 182 9.05 13.43 -12.44
C GLU A 182 8.22 14.66 -12.02
N LYS A 183 8.90 15.76 -11.62
CA LYS A 183 8.24 17.06 -11.44
C LYS A 183 7.72 17.53 -12.79
N GLY A 184 6.44 17.94 -12.83
CA GLY A 184 5.78 18.36 -14.07
C GLY A 184 5.07 17.22 -14.83
N SER A 185 5.07 15.99 -14.30
CA SER A 185 4.21 14.91 -14.78
C SER A 185 2.73 15.18 -14.46
N ASP A 186 1.83 14.46 -15.12
CA ASP A 186 0.39 14.51 -14.82
C ASP A 186 0.09 14.22 -13.35
N MET A 187 0.71 13.20 -12.77
CA MET A 187 0.64 12.85 -11.36
C MET A 187 1.00 14.05 -10.45
N TYR A 188 2.07 14.78 -10.79
CA TYR A 188 2.47 15.97 -10.05
C TYR A 188 1.38 17.04 -10.07
N TYR A 189 0.83 17.36 -11.24
CA TYR A 189 -0.21 18.39 -11.38
C TYR A 189 -1.53 17.98 -10.73
N ARG A 190 -1.92 16.71 -10.81
CA ARG A 190 -3.09 16.18 -10.11
C ARG A 190 -2.95 16.34 -8.59
N ASN A 191 -1.80 15.97 -8.02
CA ASN A 191 -1.57 16.17 -6.59
C ASN A 191 -1.58 17.64 -6.20
N GLN A 192 -0.98 18.55 -6.99
CA GLN A 192 -1.03 20.00 -6.73
C GLN A 192 -2.48 20.53 -6.77
N ALA A 193 -3.30 20.06 -7.70
CA ALA A 193 -4.71 20.43 -7.76
C ALA A 193 -5.48 19.94 -6.51
N PHE A 194 -5.23 18.69 -6.08
CA PHE A 194 -5.80 18.13 -4.86
C PHE A 194 -5.42 18.97 -3.62
N LEU A 195 -4.13 19.26 -3.42
CA LEU A 195 -3.63 20.02 -2.27
C LEU A 195 -4.19 21.43 -2.24
N SER A 196 -4.22 22.11 -3.40
CA SER A 196 -4.80 23.45 -3.52
C SER A 196 -6.30 23.47 -3.16
N ALA A 197 -7.05 22.44 -3.53
CA ALA A 197 -8.47 22.34 -3.23
C ALA A 197 -8.74 21.92 -1.77
N LEU A 198 -7.86 21.14 -1.16
CA LEU A 198 -7.95 20.71 0.24
C LEU A 198 -7.70 21.87 1.22
N GLY A 199 -6.91 22.87 0.83
CA GLY A 199 -6.75 24.13 1.55
C GLY A 199 -5.45 24.28 2.35
N THR A 200 -5.41 25.30 3.21
CA THR A 200 -4.23 25.67 4.01
C THR A 200 -3.74 24.52 4.89
N ARG A 201 -2.42 24.27 4.88
CA ARG A 201 -1.67 23.19 5.57
C ARG A 201 -1.63 21.85 4.84
N SER A 202 -2.41 21.64 3.80
CA SER A 202 -2.39 20.36 3.07
C SER A 202 -1.03 20.02 2.48
N GLU A 203 -0.27 21.03 2.03
CA GLU A 203 1.09 20.83 1.49
C GLU A 203 2.05 20.35 2.59
N GLU A 204 2.01 20.95 3.78
CA GLU A 204 2.85 20.55 4.93
C GLU A 204 2.54 19.12 5.38
N GLU A 205 1.24 18.79 5.47
CA GLU A 205 0.79 17.44 5.83
C GLU A 205 1.21 16.41 4.79
N PHE A 206 1.05 16.74 3.52
CA PHE A 206 1.47 15.89 2.41
C PHE A 206 2.99 15.66 2.42
N GLU A 207 3.80 16.72 2.52
CA GLU A 207 5.26 16.63 2.54
C GLU A 207 5.76 15.79 3.72
N TRP A 208 5.10 15.89 4.86
CA TRP A 208 5.43 15.07 6.02
C TRP A 208 5.13 13.59 5.75
N MET A 209 3.91 13.26 5.28
CA MET A 209 3.52 11.88 4.97
C MET A 209 4.39 11.27 3.87
N GLU A 210 4.62 12.01 2.80
CA GLU A 210 5.47 11.58 1.70
C GLU A 210 6.89 11.27 2.19
N THR A 211 7.49 12.19 2.97
CA THR A 211 8.83 12.03 3.53
C THR A 211 8.89 10.82 4.48
N PHE A 212 7.86 10.63 5.30
CA PHE A 212 7.75 9.50 6.21
C PHE A 212 7.77 8.18 5.43
N LEU A 213 6.92 8.05 4.42
CA LEU A 213 6.82 6.86 3.59
C LEU A 213 8.10 6.64 2.75
N GLU A 214 8.66 7.71 2.17
CA GLU A 214 9.91 7.63 1.41
C GLU A 214 11.07 7.10 2.26
N LYS A 215 11.11 7.42 3.56
CA LYS A 215 12.16 7.00 4.48
C LYS A 215 11.86 5.72 5.25
N ALA A 216 10.72 5.09 5.03
CA ALA A 216 10.35 3.83 5.70
C ALA A 216 11.42 2.76 5.52
N LYS A 217 11.72 2.02 6.60
CA LYS A 217 12.74 0.96 6.60
C LYS A 217 12.11 -0.39 6.93
N PRO A 218 12.52 -1.46 6.23
CA PRO A 218 11.93 -2.79 6.42
C PRO A 218 12.42 -3.51 7.70
N ASP A 219 13.52 -3.06 8.29
CA ASP A 219 14.26 -3.73 9.38
C ASP A 219 14.19 -2.96 10.71
N LEU A 220 13.15 -2.15 10.90
CA LEU A 220 12.93 -1.51 12.20
C LEU A 220 12.59 -2.54 13.26
N GLU A 221 13.18 -2.39 14.45
CA GLU A 221 12.79 -3.14 15.64
C GLU A 221 11.38 -2.73 16.10
N THR A 222 10.66 -3.66 16.75
CA THR A 222 9.27 -3.48 17.14
C THR A 222 8.97 -2.16 17.85
N PRO A 223 9.73 -1.72 18.88
CA PRO A 223 9.41 -0.45 19.56
C PRO A 223 9.50 0.76 18.61
N LEU A 224 10.53 0.81 17.76
CA LEU A 224 10.71 1.91 16.81
C LEU A 224 9.67 1.90 15.69
N PHE A 225 9.25 0.72 15.28
CA PHE A 225 8.17 0.60 14.29
C PHE A 225 6.83 1.05 14.87
N GLN A 226 6.54 0.66 16.11
CA GLN A 226 5.33 1.06 16.82
C GLN A 226 5.26 2.58 17.00
N GLU A 227 6.33 3.21 17.52
CA GLU A 227 6.44 4.67 17.64
C GLU A 227 6.25 5.38 16.30
N ALA A 228 6.83 4.84 15.22
CA ALA A 228 6.66 5.40 13.87
C ALA A 228 5.21 5.28 13.37
N LEU A 229 4.55 4.16 13.64
CA LEU A 229 3.16 3.94 13.26
C LEU A 229 2.21 4.85 14.06
N GLU A 230 2.45 5.00 15.37
CA GLU A 230 1.71 5.93 16.22
C GLU A 230 1.82 7.37 15.70
N ALA A 231 3.02 7.84 15.39
CA ALA A 231 3.23 9.18 14.83
C ALA A 231 2.52 9.38 13.50
N TYR A 232 2.47 8.35 12.65
CA TYR A 232 1.75 8.40 11.38
C TYR A 232 0.24 8.47 11.59
N PHE A 233 -0.29 7.70 12.52
CA PHE A 233 -1.71 7.69 12.87
C PHE A 233 -2.16 8.99 13.55
N GLU A 234 -1.36 9.53 14.47
CA GLU A 234 -1.61 10.85 15.07
C GLU A 234 -1.77 11.94 14.00
N ARG A 235 -0.89 11.91 12.98
CA ARG A 235 -0.94 12.88 11.89
C ARG A 235 -2.20 12.71 11.04
N MET A 236 -2.55 11.48 10.69
CA MET A 236 -3.78 11.19 9.96
C MET A 236 -5.02 11.64 10.74
N LEU A 237 -5.11 11.33 12.03
CA LEU A 237 -6.22 11.75 12.90
C LEU A 237 -6.32 13.26 13.04
N SER A 238 -5.18 13.96 13.15
CA SER A 238 -5.17 15.43 13.16
C SER A 238 -5.82 16.02 11.91
N ILE A 239 -5.57 15.45 10.74
CA ILE A 239 -6.18 15.89 9.49
C ILE A 239 -7.68 15.60 9.48
N MET A 240 -8.09 14.37 9.82
CA MET A 240 -9.49 13.96 9.88
C MET A 240 -10.35 14.84 10.80
N ARG A 241 -9.75 15.40 11.86
CA ARG A 241 -10.45 16.14 12.90
C ARG A 241 -10.29 17.66 12.81
N SER A 242 -9.38 18.16 11.97
CA SER A 242 -9.12 19.61 11.84
C SER A 242 -10.26 20.39 11.21
N THR A 243 -11.02 19.77 10.31
CA THR A 243 -12.14 20.38 9.59
C THR A 243 -13.43 20.39 10.40
N SER A 244 -13.60 19.49 11.38
CA SER A 244 -14.82 19.47 12.21
C SER A 244 -14.96 20.68 13.16
N LYS A 245 -13.85 21.38 13.48
CA LYS A 245 -13.87 22.57 14.34
C LYS A 245 -14.33 23.84 13.64
N LEU A 246 -14.40 23.88 12.32
CA LEU A 246 -14.88 25.03 11.55
C LEU A 246 -16.41 25.02 11.37
N ASP A 247 -17.05 23.86 11.43
CA ASP A 247 -18.51 23.74 11.33
C ASP A 247 -19.24 24.02 12.65
N ASP A 248 -18.57 23.82 13.80
CA ASP A 248 -19.11 24.17 15.13
C ASP A 248 -19.08 25.67 15.45
N LEU A 249 -18.48 26.50 14.57
CA LEU A 249 -18.39 27.94 14.72
C LEU A 249 -19.29 28.73 13.73
N ARG A 250 -20.15 28.04 12.99
CA ARG A 250 -21.17 28.63 12.11
C ARG A 250 -22.59 28.34 12.61
#